data_11a260cb04df5e3a511addc071fe5d00
#
_entry.id   11a260cb04df5e3a511addc071fe5d00
#
_cell.length_a   1.000
_cell.length_b   1.000
_cell.length_c   1.000
_cell.angle_alpha   90.00
_cell.angle_beta   90.00
_cell.angle_gamma   90.00
#
_symmetry.space_group_name_H-M   'P 1'
#
loop_
_entity.id
_entity.type
_entity.pdbx_description
1 polymer ?
#
loop_
_entity_poly.entity_id
_entity_poly.type
_entity_poly.pdbx_seq_one_letter_code
_entity_poly.pdbx_strand_id
1 'polypeptide(L)'
;MRQHPWMAATSLTGALLLLASSPALHGQDGFRFRSGVELVNVNITVADRTGRFVEGLRQDDFIVYDDNKEQEITHFSAERVPVSLGVALDTSGSMAGEKIASARAAIDRFLLELLAPEDEVFFMRFGASAELVHDWTNDKALVSRRLARINPAGGTAMYDAVAESVPIATQGQHRKKAILLISDGNDTNSSTSVTAVKQMIRETEVLVYAVGIDGNSESTFGGRSTPSLRPACRAACRWMRRAPRAARRPPRAPA
;
A
#
# COMPACT_ATOMS: atom_id res chain seq x y z
N MET A 1 7.45 73.11 -47.45
CA MET A 1 7.18 74.58 -47.30
C MET A 1 7.13 74.90 -45.81
N ARG A 2 8.09 75.72 -45.38
CA ARG A 2 8.05 76.71 -44.30
C ARG A 2 7.81 76.16 -42.89
N GLN A 3 8.84 76.07 -42.12
CA GLN A 3 9.63 77.10 -41.40
C GLN A 3 8.97 77.54 -40.09
N HIS A 4 9.64 77.15 -39.04
CA HIS A 4 10.15 77.82 -37.85
C HIS A 4 9.57 79.20 -37.48
N PRO A 5 9.88 79.82 -36.32
CA PRO A 5 10.63 79.38 -35.12
C PRO A 5 10.14 80.12 -33.83
N TRP A 6 11.05 80.05 -32.81
CA TRP A 6 11.39 81.06 -31.73
C TRP A 6 10.64 80.92 -30.41
N MET A 7 11.27 80.92 -29.44
CA MET A 7 12.37 81.36 -28.60
C MET A 7 11.82 81.63 -27.19
N ALA A 8 12.56 81.15 -26.30
CA ALA A 8 13.37 81.69 -25.23
C ALA A 8 12.52 82.17 -24.02
N ALA A 9 12.85 81.90 -22.88
CA ALA A 9 13.84 82.36 -21.97
C ALA A 9 13.48 82.10 -20.51
N THR A 10 14.44 81.62 -19.80
CA THR A 10 14.91 82.00 -18.44
C THR A 10 13.92 82.07 -17.29
N SER A 11 14.15 81.39 -16.27
CA SER A 11 14.95 81.67 -15.08
C SER A 11 14.37 81.06 -13.82
N LEU A 12 15.24 80.55 -13.10
CA LEU A 12 15.59 80.77 -11.69
C LEU A 12 14.89 80.01 -10.62
N THR A 13 15.73 79.12 -10.04
CA THR A 13 15.92 78.92 -8.59
C THR A 13 14.71 78.58 -7.72
N GLY A 14 14.75 77.45 -7.19
CA GLY A 14 13.98 76.98 -6.06
C GLY A 14 14.43 75.64 -5.58
N ALA A 15 15.59 75.59 -4.91
CA ALA A 15 16.01 74.40 -4.18
C ALA A 15 15.06 74.16 -3.00
N LEU A 16 14.23 73.14 -3.07
CA LEU A 16 13.47 72.69 -1.92
C LEU A 16 13.87 71.21 -1.68
N LEU A 17 14.75 71.00 -0.69
CA LEU A 17 15.08 69.74 -0.10
C LEU A 17 13.81 69.15 0.55
N LEU A 18 13.13 68.25 -0.13
CA LEU A 18 12.17 67.35 0.46
C LEU A 18 12.89 66.09 0.88
N LEU A 19 13.21 66.02 2.18
CA LEU A 19 13.56 64.76 2.87
C LEU A 19 12.41 63.77 2.72
N ALA A 20 12.54 62.88 1.76
CA ALA A 20 11.66 61.73 1.66
C ALA A 20 12.05 60.74 2.75
N SER A 21 11.35 60.80 3.89
CA SER A 21 11.32 59.75 4.88
C SER A 21 10.61 58.52 4.28
N SER A 22 11.40 57.57 3.78
CA SER A 22 10.91 56.28 3.37
C SER A 22 10.41 55.52 4.63
N PRO A 23 9.14 55.10 4.70
CA PRO A 23 8.75 54.16 5.74
C PRO A 23 9.44 52.82 5.45
N ALA A 24 10.31 52.37 6.37
CA ALA A 24 10.81 51.03 6.37
C ALA A 24 9.62 50.05 6.48
N LEU A 25 9.27 49.42 5.38
CA LEU A 25 8.42 48.22 5.43
C LEU A 25 9.19 47.18 6.22
N HIS A 26 8.86 47.06 7.50
CA HIS A 26 9.17 45.88 8.27
C HIS A 26 8.31 44.77 7.68
N GLY A 27 8.92 43.95 6.81
CA GLY A 27 8.40 42.64 6.46
C GLY A 27 8.34 41.82 7.72
N GLN A 28 7.15 41.70 8.30
CA GLN A 28 6.90 40.63 9.25
C GLN A 28 6.96 39.33 8.48
N ASP A 29 8.12 38.69 8.45
CA ASP A 29 8.25 37.27 8.17
C ASP A 29 7.48 36.52 9.25
N GLY A 30 6.17 36.40 9.03
CA GLY A 30 5.32 35.54 9.83
C GLY A 30 5.79 34.12 9.63
N PHE A 31 6.56 33.62 10.58
CA PHE A 31 6.82 32.20 10.73
C PHE A 31 5.47 31.47 10.79
N ARG A 32 4.98 31.02 9.64
CA ARG A 32 3.86 30.09 9.57
C ARG A 32 4.39 28.74 10.02
N PHE A 33 4.33 28.48 11.32
CA PHE A 33 4.38 27.11 11.81
C PHE A 33 3.18 26.38 11.20
N ARG A 34 3.40 25.62 10.17
CA ARG A 34 2.49 24.54 9.80
C ARG A 34 2.71 23.44 10.86
N SER A 35 1.94 23.52 11.94
CA SER A 35 1.76 22.38 12.83
C SER A 35 0.97 21.33 12.04
N GLY A 36 1.68 20.56 11.23
CA GLY A 36 1.13 19.34 10.65
C GLY A 36 1.11 18.32 11.76
N VAL A 37 -0.04 17.95 12.27
CA VAL A 37 -0.17 16.75 13.08
C VAL A 37 0.04 15.59 12.12
N GLU A 38 1.20 14.94 12.17
CA GLU A 38 1.47 13.73 11.43
C GLU A 38 0.76 12.58 12.15
N LEU A 39 -0.32 12.09 11.55
CA LEU A 39 -1.07 10.95 12.08
C LEU A 39 -0.43 9.66 11.59
N VAL A 40 0.25 8.95 12.47
CA VAL A 40 0.80 7.62 12.18
C VAL A 40 -0.25 6.56 12.46
N ASN A 41 -0.69 5.85 11.40
CA ASN A 41 -1.59 4.71 11.54
C ASN A 41 -0.81 3.41 11.73
N VAL A 42 -1.11 2.70 12.81
CA VAL A 42 -0.52 1.39 13.10
C VAL A 42 -1.61 0.32 13.04
N ASN A 43 -1.50 -0.60 12.10
CA ASN A 43 -2.38 -1.78 12.03
C ASN A 43 -1.76 -2.92 12.84
N ILE A 44 -2.53 -3.46 13.80
CA ILE A 44 -2.05 -4.49 14.71
C ILE A 44 -2.95 -5.73 14.58
N THR A 45 -2.32 -6.89 14.44
CA THR A 45 -2.99 -8.19 14.54
C THR A 45 -2.43 -8.93 15.74
N VAL A 46 -3.30 -9.34 16.65
CA VAL A 46 -2.91 -10.08 17.86
C VAL A 46 -3.37 -11.52 17.74
N ALA A 47 -2.46 -12.45 17.87
CA ALA A 47 -2.74 -13.88 17.91
C ALA A 47 -2.24 -14.50 19.22
N ASP A 48 -2.92 -15.54 19.68
CA ASP A 48 -2.49 -16.35 20.80
C ASP A 48 -1.31 -17.28 20.42
N ARG A 49 -0.82 -18.08 21.38
CA ARG A 49 0.29 -19.01 21.13
C ARG A 49 -0.05 -20.13 20.15
N THR A 50 -1.34 -20.37 19.90
CA THR A 50 -1.82 -21.36 18.94
C THR A 50 -2.05 -20.77 17.54
N GLY A 51 -1.84 -19.45 17.37
CA GLY A 51 -2.04 -18.74 16.11
C GLY A 51 -3.48 -18.25 15.87
N ARG A 52 -4.37 -18.39 16.87
CA ARG A 52 -5.74 -17.87 16.76
C ARG A 52 -5.78 -16.39 17.09
N PHE A 53 -6.56 -15.63 16.32
CA PHE A 53 -6.73 -14.20 16.56
C PHE A 53 -7.42 -13.94 17.90
N VAL A 54 -6.93 -12.93 18.62
CA VAL A 54 -7.50 -12.49 19.89
C VAL A 54 -8.41 -11.32 19.62
N GLU A 55 -9.69 -11.50 19.92
CA GLU A 55 -10.74 -10.49 19.77
C GLU A 55 -11.02 -9.75 21.09
N GLY A 56 -11.75 -8.63 21.01
CA GLY A 56 -12.22 -7.88 22.19
C GLY A 56 -11.15 -7.07 22.93
N LEU A 57 -9.98 -6.85 22.31
CA LEU A 57 -8.92 -6.01 22.86
C LEU A 57 -9.35 -4.53 22.82
N ARG A 58 -8.98 -3.79 23.88
CA ARG A 58 -9.26 -2.37 24.04
C ARG A 58 -7.97 -1.55 23.97
N GLN A 59 -8.09 -0.24 23.83
CA GLN A 59 -6.95 0.68 23.81
C GLN A 59 -5.99 0.46 25.00
N ASP A 60 -6.51 0.23 26.18
CA ASP A 60 -5.74 0.02 27.42
C ASP A 60 -4.91 -1.27 27.42
N ASP A 61 -5.19 -2.20 26.49
CA ASP A 61 -4.40 -3.43 26.33
C ASP A 61 -3.12 -3.22 25.52
N PHE A 62 -2.90 -2.01 24.98
CA PHE A 62 -1.77 -1.67 24.12
C PHE A 62 -0.91 -0.56 24.72
N ILE A 63 0.38 -0.66 24.49
CA ILE A 63 1.34 0.42 24.71
C ILE A 63 2.16 0.54 23.43
N VAL A 64 2.22 1.74 22.89
CA VAL A 64 2.98 2.04 21.67
C VAL A 64 4.29 2.73 22.05
N TYR A 65 5.38 2.28 21.46
CA TYR A 65 6.69 2.90 21.62
C TYR A 65 7.24 3.32 20.26
N ASP A 66 7.77 4.55 20.20
CA ASP A 66 8.55 5.06 19.08
C ASP A 66 9.92 5.50 19.64
N ASP A 67 11.01 4.96 19.10
CA ASP A 67 12.38 5.17 19.62
C ASP A 67 12.51 4.98 21.14
N ASN A 68 11.88 3.94 21.68
CA ASN A 68 11.79 3.62 23.11
C ASN A 68 11.08 4.66 23.99
N LYS A 69 10.38 5.62 23.41
CA LYS A 69 9.49 6.55 24.12
C LYS A 69 8.05 6.08 23.97
N GLU A 70 7.33 6.05 25.07
CA GLU A 70 5.91 5.74 25.06
C GLU A 70 5.16 6.87 24.35
N GLN A 71 4.29 6.48 23.41
CA GLN A 71 3.45 7.37 22.63
C GLN A 71 2.00 7.21 23.05
N GLU A 72 1.29 8.33 23.08
CA GLU A 72 -0.14 8.35 23.38
C GLU A 72 -0.94 7.83 22.17
N ILE A 73 -1.86 6.89 22.44
CA ILE A 73 -2.81 6.40 21.43
C ILE A 73 -3.96 7.39 21.39
N THR A 74 -3.97 8.27 20.40
CA THR A 74 -4.99 9.31 20.24
C THR A 74 -6.29 8.78 19.65
N HIS A 75 -6.21 7.69 18.88
CA HIS A 75 -7.38 7.04 18.28
C HIS A 75 -7.18 5.54 18.26
N PHE A 76 -8.20 4.79 18.68
CA PHE A 76 -8.22 3.34 18.64
C PHE A 76 -9.55 2.86 18.05
N SER A 77 -9.48 1.95 17.09
CA SER A 77 -10.65 1.25 16.55
C SER A 77 -10.36 -0.22 16.42
N ALA A 78 -11.27 -1.05 16.96
CA ALA A 78 -11.30 -2.50 16.76
C ALA A 78 -12.24 -2.89 15.61
N GLU A 79 -12.86 -1.92 14.95
CA GLU A 79 -13.80 -2.17 13.86
C GLU A 79 -13.07 -2.64 12.60
N ARG A 80 -13.73 -3.54 11.90
CA ARG A 80 -13.27 -3.97 10.59
C ARG A 80 -13.37 -2.80 9.60
N VAL A 81 -12.25 -2.47 8.99
CA VAL A 81 -12.22 -1.48 7.91
C VAL A 81 -12.28 -2.21 6.58
N PRO A 82 -13.20 -1.86 5.67
CA PRO A 82 -13.27 -2.45 4.34
C PRO A 82 -11.96 -2.31 3.57
N VAL A 83 -11.70 -3.27 2.68
CA VAL A 83 -10.47 -3.34 1.89
C VAL A 83 -10.78 -3.32 0.40
N SER A 84 -9.93 -2.61 -0.35
CA SER A 84 -9.83 -2.73 -1.82
C SER A 84 -8.71 -3.71 -2.13
N LEU A 85 -9.04 -4.89 -2.63
CA LEU A 85 -8.11 -5.99 -2.83
C LEU A 85 -7.91 -6.31 -4.32
N GLY A 86 -6.67 -6.25 -4.79
CA GLY A 86 -6.29 -6.84 -6.06
C GLY A 86 -5.88 -8.31 -5.87
N VAL A 87 -6.38 -9.21 -6.70
CA VAL A 87 -5.91 -10.58 -6.77
C VAL A 87 -5.20 -10.79 -8.10
N ALA A 88 -3.89 -11.04 -8.04
CA ALA A 88 -3.05 -11.35 -9.20
C ALA A 88 -2.63 -12.82 -9.15
N LEU A 89 -3.15 -13.61 -10.08
CA LEU A 89 -2.93 -15.06 -10.15
C LEU A 89 -1.98 -15.41 -11.29
N ASP A 90 -0.93 -16.15 -10.96
CA ASP A 90 -0.07 -16.81 -11.92
C ASP A 90 -0.85 -17.89 -12.68
N THR A 91 -0.80 -17.79 -13.99
CA THR A 91 -1.41 -18.74 -14.92
C THR A 91 -0.38 -19.23 -15.93
N SER A 92 0.90 -19.23 -15.55
CA SER A 92 1.98 -19.80 -16.35
C SER A 92 1.85 -21.31 -16.51
N GLY A 93 2.60 -21.88 -17.44
CA GLY A 93 2.56 -23.31 -17.72
C GLY A 93 2.92 -24.18 -16.51
N SER A 94 3.75 -23.70 -15.59
CA SER A 94 4.15 -24.40 -14.35
C SER A 94 3.01 -24.55 -13.34
N MET A 95 2.00 -23.67 -13.42
CA MET A 95 0.80 -23.72 -12.60
C MET A 95 -0.21 -24.79 -13.02
N ALA A 96 -0.01 -25.47 -14.16
CA ALA A 96 -0.97 -26.46 -14.66
C ALA A 96 -1.19 -27.64 -13.67
N GLY A 97 -2.37 -28.27 -13.75
CA GLY A 97 -2.73 -29.43 -12.93
C GLY A 97 -3.19 -29.07 -11.52
N GLU A 98 -2.63 -29.69 -10.50
CA GLU A 98 -3.03 -29.53 -9.10
C GLU A 98 -2.79 -28.12 -8.55
N LYS A 99 -1.73 -27.45 -8.99
CA LYS A 99 -1.38 -26.12 -8.49
C LYS A 99 -2.48 -25.11 -8.78
N ILE A 100 -2.94 -25.03 -10.05
CA ILE A 100 -4.01 -24.10 -10.41
C ILE A 100 -5.34 -24.48 -9.75
N ALA A 101 -5.60 -25.80 -9.58
CA ALA A 101 -6.80 -26.25 -8.90
C ALA A 101 -6.79 -25.85 -7.42
N SER A 102 -5.66 -26.05 -6.73
CA SER A 102 -5.47 -25.61 -5.34
C SER A 102 -5.54 -24.10 -5.19
N ALA A 103 -4.90 -23.34 -6.10
CA ALA A 103 -4.98 -21.89 -6.12
C ALA A 103 -6.42 -21.38 -6.26
N ARG A 104 -7.18 -21.96 -7.19
CA ARG A 104 -8.59 -21.63 -7.39
C ARG A 104 -9.42 -21.89 -6.13
N ALA A 105 -9.29 -23.08 -5.55
CA ALA A 105 -10.03 -23.45 -4.35
C ALA A 105 -9.69 -22.50 -3.19
N ALA A 106 -8.42 -22.13 -3.02
CA ALA A 106 -7.99 -21.20 -1.99
C ALA A 106 -8.52 -19.78 -2.23
N ILE A 107 -8.48 -19.30 -3.49
CA ILE A 107 -9.01 -17.98 -3.85
C ILE A 107 -10.53 -17.94 -3.69
N ASP A 108 -11.25 -18.97 -4.14
CA ASP A 108 -12.71 -19.05 -4.02
C ASP A 108 -13.14 -19.02 -2.54
N ARG A 109 -12.47 -19.82 -1.71
CA ARG A 109 -12.71 -19.79 -0.27
C ARG A 109 -12.43 -18.42 0.33
N PHE A 110 -11.33 -17.81 -0.05
CA PHE A 110 -10.97 -16.48 0.42
C PHE A 110 -12.00 -15.42 0.01
N LEU A 111 -12.42 -15.40 -1.26
CA LEU A 111 -13.37 -14.44 -1.79
C LEU A 111 -14.77 -14.59 -1.17
N LEU A 112 -15.24 -15.83 -0.98
CA LEU A 112 -16.62 -16.11 -0.59
C LEU A 112 -16.81 -16.25 0.91
N GLU A 113 -15.77 -16.67 1.66
CA GLU A 113 -15.89 -16.92 3.10
C GLU A 113 -15.23 -15.83 3.95
N LEU A 114 -14.17 -15.18 3.46
CA LEU A 114 -13.35 -14.28 4.27
C LEU A 114 -13.55 -12.79 3.94
N LEU A 115 -13.88 -12.44 2.71
CA LEU A 115 -14.18 -11.06 2.34
C LEU A 115 -15.61 -10.69 2.73
N ALA A 116 -15.76 -9.52 3.34
CA ALA A 116 -17.08 -8.99 3.68
C ALA A 116 -17.78 -8.42 2.43
N PRO A 117 -19.11 -8.26 2.47
CA PRO A 117 -19.88 -7.68 1.36
C PRO A 117 -19.35 -6.32 0.90
N GLU A 118 -18.86 -5.49 1.84
CA GLU A 118 -18.36 -4.15 1.60
C GLU A 118 -17.00 -4.12 0.89
N ASP A 119 -16.20 -5.20 1.02
CA ASP A 119 -14.90 -5.27 0.38
C ASP A 119 -15.08 -5.32 -1.14
N GLU A 120 -14.21 -4.64 -1.86
CA GLU A 120 -14.16 -4.71 -3.31
C GLU A 120 -12.92 -5.47 -3.78
N VAL A 121 -13.01 -6.07 -4.96
CA VAL A 121 -11.92 -6.84 -5.53
C VAL A 121 -11.78 -6.56 -7.03
N PHE A 122 -10.55 -6.46 -7.53
CA PHE A 122 -10.24 -6.63 -8.94
C PHE A 122 -9.45 -7.93 -9.13
N PHE A 123 -9.54 -8.50 -10.32
CA PHE A 123 -8.88 -9.75 -10.62
C PHE A 123 -8.00 -9.62 -11.86
N MET A 124 -6.73 -9.91 -11.70
CA MET A 124 -5.71 -9.97 -12.74
C MET A 124 -5.16 -11.38 -12.86
N ARG A 125 -4.88 -11.80 -14.06
CA ARG A 125 -4.07 -13.00 -14.33
C ARG A 125 -2.76 -12.60 -14.98
N PHE A 126 -1.74 -13.41 -14.81
CA PHE A 126 -0.49 -13.24 -15.53
C PHE A 126 0.11 -14.59 -15.92
N GLY A 127 0.74 -14.59 -17.08
CA GLY A 127 1.50 -15.67 -17.66
C GLY A 127 2.64 -15.05 -18.45
N ALA A 128 2.67 -15.17 -19.76
CA ALA A 128 3.63 -14.45 -20.62
C ALA A 128 3.43 -12.93 -20.59
N SER A 129 2.26 -12.44 -20.21
CA SER A 129 1.91 -11.04 -19.96
C SER A 129 0.87 -10.94 -18.85
N ALA A 130 0.70 -9.75 -18.28
CA ALA A 130 -0.38 -9.45 -17.36
C ALA A 130 -1.67 -9.09 -18.11
N GLU A 131 -2.81 -9.40 -17.52
CA GLU A 131 -4.14 -9.11 -18.08
C GLU A 131 -5.13 -8.87 -16.95
N LEU A 132 -5.82 -7.71 -16.98
CA LEU A 132 -6.94 -7.42 -16.10
C LEU A 132 -8.17 -8.22 -16.56
N VAL A 133 -8.54 -9.26 -15.83
CA VAL A 133 -9.68 -10.13 -16.13
C VAL A 133 -11.00 -9.50 -15.71
N HIS A 134 -10.97 -8.80 -14.57
CA HIS A 134 -12.13 -8.09 -14.04
C HIS A 134 -11.69 -6.86 -13.24
N ASP A 135 -12.28 -5.75 -13.54
CA ASP A 135 -12.11 -4.49 -12.80
C ASP A 135 -12.83 -4.54 -11.44
N TRP A 136 -12.76 -3.48 -10.67
CA TRP A 136 -13.32 -3.39 -9.34
C TRP A 136 -14.79 -3.86 -9.25
N THR A 137 -15.07 -4.74 -8.31
CA THR A 137 -16.41 -5.26 -8.06
C THR A 137 -16.59 -5.75 -6.63
N ASN A 138 -17.83 -5.65 -6.13
CA ASN A 138 -18.23 -6.30 -4.87
C ASN A 138 -18.87 -7.69 -5.13
N ASP A 139 -19.15 -8.05 -6.40
CA ASP A 139 -19.64 -9.39 -6.77
C ASP A 139 -18.48 -10.41 -6.83
N LYS A 140 -18.14 -10.98 -5.67
CA LYS A 140 -17.10 -11.99 -5.54
C LYS A 140 -17.41 -13.26 -6.33
N ALA A 141 -18.71 -13.59 -6.45
CA ALA A 141 -19.13 -14.77 -7.23
C ALA A 141 -18.85 -14.59 -8.72
N LEU A 142 -18.92 -13.37 -9.24
CA LEU A 142 -18.54 -13.07 -10.62
C LEU A 142 -17.04 -13.31 -10.85
N VAL A 143 -16.19 -12.89 -9.90
CA VAL A 143 -14.73 -13.11 -9.95
C VAL A 143 -14.44 -14.61 -9.91
N SER A 144 -15.06 -15.36 -9.01
CA SER A 144 -14.95 -16.83 -8.92
C SER A 144 -15.32 -17.53 -10.23
N ARG A 145 -16.42 -17.13 -10.86
CA ARG A 145 -16.81 -17.68 -12.19
C ARG A 145 -15.79 -17.39 -13.29
N ARG A 146 -15.13 -16.23 -13.26
CA ARG A 146 -14.06 -15.90 -14.22
C ARG A 146 -12.80 -16.69 -13.93
N LEU A 147 -12.43 -16.82 -12.66
CA LEU A 147 -11.31 -17.62 -12.19
C LEU A 147 -11.41 -19.09 -12.66
N ALA A 148 -12.61 -19.69 -12.62
CA ALA A 148 -12.83 -21.06 -13.04
C ALA A 148 -12.53 -21.31 -14.55
N ARG A 149 -12.54 -20.29 -15.37
CA ARG A 149 -12.35 -20.39 -16.84
C ARG A 149 -10.89 -20.19 -17.28
N ILE A 150 -9.98 -19.89 -16.37
CA ILE A 150 -8.59 -19.61 -16.70
C ILE A 150 -7.88 -20.94 -17.00
N ASN A 151 -7.09 -20.96 -18.07
CA ASN A 151 -6.24 -22.09 -18.41
C ASN A 151 -4.76 -21.67 -18.32
N PRO A 152 -3.92 -22.38 -17.57
CA PRO A 152 -2.50 -22.08 -17.47
C PRO A 152 -1.77 -22.27 -18.80
N ALA A 153 -0.94 -21.30 -19.17
CA ALA A 153 -0.08 -21.37 -20.35
C ALA A 153 1.00 -20.27 -20.32
N GLY A 154 2.11 -20.51 -21.02
CA GLY A 154 3.16 -19.50 -21.24
C GLY A 154 4.16 -19.37 -20.11
N GLY A 155 4.89 -18.25 -20.12
CA GLY A 155 5.90 -17.89 -19.12
C GLY A 155 5.29 -17.17 -17.92
N THR A 156 6.13 -16.47 -17.13
CA THR A 156 5.73 -15.81 -15.87
C THR A 156 6.20 -14.36 -15.86
N ALA A 157 5.30 -13.42 -16.16
CA ALA A 157 5.53 -11.97 -16.15
C ALA A 157 5.04 -11.38 -14.81
N MET A 158 5.64 -11.82 -13.70
CA MET A 158 5.19 -11.49 -12.34
C MET A 158 5.42 -10.01 -11.99
N TYR A 159 6.57 -9.46 -12.35
CA TYR A 159 6.87 -8.05 -12.04
C TYR A 159 6.02 -7.10 -12.87
N ASP A 160 5.74 -7.43 -14.14
CA ASP A 160 4.82 -6.67 -14.97
C ASP A 160 3.41 -6.68 -14.38
N ALA A 161 2.95 -7.85 -13.90
CA ALA A 161 1.64 -7.96 -13.24
C ALA A 161 1.53 -7.08 -11.98
N VAL A 162 2.57 -7.02 -11.16
CA VAL A 162 2.57 -6.13 -9.99
C VAL A 162 2.61 -4.66 -10.44
N ALA A 163 3.44 -4.32 -11.44
CA ALA A 163 3.54 -2.96 -11.97
C ALA A 163 2.20 -2.47 -12.53
N GLU A 164 1.45 -3.33 -13.20
CA GLU A 164 0.11 -3.00 -13.72
C GLU A 164 -0.97 -3.01 -12.63
N SER A 165 -0.83 -3.86 -11.60
CA SER A 165 -1.79 -3.94 -10.50
C SER A 165 -1.72 -2.74 -9.55
N VAL A 166 -0.54 -2.16 -9.30
CA VAL A 166 -0.37 -1.06 -8.33
C VAL A 166 -1.18 0.18 -8.72
N PRO A 167 -1.14 0.69 -9.96
CA PRO A 167 -1.99 1.82 -10.36
C PRO A 167 -3.49 1.53 -10.22
N ILE A 168 -3.93 0.31 -10.52
CA ILE A 168 -5.34 -0.10 -10.35
C ILE A 168 -5.67 -0.10 -8.85
N ALA A 169 -4.82 -0.69 -8.02
CA ALA A 169 -5.01 -0.75 -6.58
C ALA A 169 -5.10 0.63 -5.93
N THR A 170 -4.36 1.62 -6.44
CA THR A 170 -4.44 3.01 -5.92
C THR A 170 -5.80 3.65 -6.14
N GLN A 171 -6.56 3.20 -7.14
CA GLN A 171 -7.89 3.71 -7.49
C GLN A 171 -9.03 3.08 -6.66
N GLY A 172 -8.74 2.05 -5.86
CA GLY A 172 -9.72 1.42 -4.98
C GLY A 172 -10.39 2.43 -4.05
N GLN A 173 -11.67 2.22 -3.75
CA GLN A 173 -12.50 3.16 -2.98
C GLN A 173 -12.13 3.17 -1.48
N HIS A 174 -11.62 2.04 -0.97
CA HIS A 174 -11.31 1.92 0.44
C HIS A 174 -9.92 2.42 0.78
N ARG A 175 -9.76 2.89 2.01
CA ARG A 175 -8.47 3.38 2.51
C ARG A 175 -7.42 2.27 2.59
N LYS A 176 -7.83 1.05 2.98
CA LYS A 176 -6.94 -0.10 2.99
C LYS A 176 -6.89 -0.72 1.61
N LYS A 177 -5.70 -0.72 0.99
CA LYS A 177 -5.47 -1.23 -0.35
C LYS A 177 -4.40 -2.30 -0.32
N ALA A 178 -4.69 -3.44 -0.93
CA ALA A 178 -3.75 -4.56 -0.97
C ALA A 178 -3.79 -5.27 -2.32
N ILE A 179 -2.69 -5.92 -2.65
CA ILE A 179 -2.57 -6.85 -3.77
C ILE A 179 -2.14 -8.20 -3.20
N LEU A 180 -2.88 -9.24 -3.52
CA LEU A 180 -2.54 -10.63 -3.24
C LEU A 180 -1.99 -11.26 -4.51
N LEU A 181 -0.68 -11.48 -4.54
CA LEU A 181 0.03 -12.14 -5.62
C LEU A 181 0.17 -13.62 -5.31
N ILE A 182 -0.26 -14.49 -6.23
CA ILE A 182 -0.22 -15.94 -6.08
C ILE A 182 0.56 -16.53 -7.25
N SER A 183 1.68 -17.21 -6.98
CA SER A 183 2.57 -17.79 -8.00
C SER A 183 3.30 -19.01 -7.44
N ASP A 184 3.74 -19.91 -8.32
CA ASP A 184 4.56 -21.08 -7.97
C ASP A 184 6.04 -20.91 -8.34
N GLY A 185 6.42 -19.78 -8.94
CA GLY A 185 7.74 -19.66 -9.55
C GLY A 185 8.39 -18.30 -9.49
N ASN A 186 9.47 -18.24 -10.22
CA ASN A 186 10.24 -17.03 -10.42
C ASN A 186 9.77 -16.34 -11.69
N ASP A 187 9.96 -15.02 -11.71
CA ASP A 187 9.76 -14.23 -12.91
C ASP A 187 10.69 -14.69 -14.04
N THR A 188 10.12 -14.89 -15.21
CA THR A 188 10.85 -15.34 -16.41
C THR A 188 10.63 -14.45 -17.62
N ASN A 189 9.62 -13.59 -17.60
CA ASN A 189 9.12 -12.93 -18.80
C ASN A 189 8.83 -11.43 -18.63
N SER A 190 9.03 -10.88 -17.44
CA SER A 190 8.77 -9.46 -17.21
C SER A 190 9.77 -8.57 -17.92
N SER A 191 9.29 -7.46 -18.45
CA SER A 191 10.08 -6.33 -18.93
C SER A 191 10.44 -5.37 -17.80
N THR A 192 9.63 -5.31 -16.75
CA THR A 192 9.83 -4.47 -15.57
C THR A 192 10.85 -5.09 -14.62
N SER A 193 11.80 -4.29 -14.15
CA SER A 193 12.77 -4.76 -13.17
C SER A 193 12.19 -4.84 -11.76
N VAL A 194 12.69 -5.78 -10.95
CA VAL A 194 12.33 -5.88 -9.53
C VAL A 194 12.59 -4.59 -8.75
N THR A 195 13.61 -3.82 -9.16
CA THR A 195 13.94 -2.55 -8.51
C THR A 195 12.88 -1.50 -8.78
N ALA A 196 12.39 -1.40 -10.02
CA ALA A 196 11.32 -0.49 -10.40
C ALA A 196 10.01 -0.83 -9.66
N VAL A 197 9.65 -2.12 -9.59
CA VAL A 197 8.48 -2.58 -8.83
C VAL A 197 8.59 -2.21 -7.35
N LYS A 198 9.74 -2.46 -6.72
CA LYS A 198 9.97 -2.09 -5.31
C LYS A 198 9.88 -0.60 -5.06
N GLN A 199 10.36 0.21 -6.00
CA GLN A 199 10.23 1.67 -5.91
C GLN A 199 8.76 2.08 -6.01
N MET A 200 8.02 1.58 -7.00
CA MET A 200 6.60 1.85 -7.22
C MET A 200 5.77 1.50 -5.97
N ILE A 201 6.00 0.33 -5.35
CA ILE A 201 5.29 -0.07 -4.12
C ILE A 201 5.61 0.88 -2.96
N ARG A 202 6.85 1.38 -2.84
CA ARG A 202 7.24 2.31 -1.77
C ARG A 202 6.63 3.70 -1.92
N GLU A 203 6.32 4.11 -3.13
CA GLU A 203 5.71 5.40 -3.45
C GLU A 203 4.19 5.39 -3.26
N THR A 204 3.61 4.21 -2.99
CA THR A 204 2.18 4.02 -2.78
C THR A 204 1.89 3.46 -1.38
N GLU A 205 0.65 3.62 -0.91
CA GLU A 205 0.16 3.01 0.33
C GLU A 205 -0.37 1.58 0.11
N VAL A 206 -0.14 0.99 -1.06
CA VAL A 206 -0.62 -0.35 -1.42
C VAL A 206 0.25 -1.42 -0.79
N LEU A 207 -0.35 -2.34 -0.06
CA LEU A 207 0.34 -3.50 0.52
C LEU A 207 0.35 -4.65 -0.49
N VAL A 208 1.53 -5.25 -0.72
CA VAL A 208 1.65 -6.40 -1.61
C VAL A 208 2.00 -7.63 -0.80
N TYR A 209 1.11 -8.63 -0.84
CA TYR A 209 1.30 -9.93 -0.21
C TYR A 209 1.56 -10.97 -1.30
N ALA A 210 2.62 -11.77 -1.14
CA ALA A 210 2.94 -12.85 -2.06
C ALA A 210 2.74 -14.21 -1.38
N VAL A 211 1.99 -15.08 -2.04
CA VAL A 211 1.75 -16.47 -1.64
C VAL A 211 2.39 -17.38 -2.66
N GLY A 212 3.35 -18.20 -2.20
CA GLY A 212 3.99 -19.23 -3.01
C GLY A 212 3.21 -20.54 -2.96
N ILE A 213 2.99 -21.17 -4.12
CA ILE A 213 2.39 -22.49 -4.24
C ILE A 213 3.50 -23.48 -4.58
N ASP A 214 3.82 -24.39 -3.64
CA ASP A 214 4.75 -25.48 -3.88
C ASP A 214 4.00 -26.72 -4.37
N GLY A 215 4.45 -27.33 -5.49
CA GLY A 215 3.81 -28.49 -6.09
C GLY A 215 3.95 -29.81 -5.31
N ASN A 216 4.59 -29.81 -4.14
CA ASN A 216 4.88 -30.99 -3.32
C ASN A 216 4.39 -30.88 -1.87
N SER A 217 3.35 -30.12 -1.58
CA SER A 217 2.74 -30.20 -0.27
C SER A 217 1.69 -31.30 -0.23
N GLU A 218 2.13 -32.51 0.12
CA GLU A 218 1.25 -33.39 0.87
C GLU A 218 0.73 -32.59 2.06
N SER A 219 -0.56 -32.42 2.12
CA SER A 219 -1.26 -31.67 3.17
C SER A 219 -1.10 -32.39 4.51
N THR A 220 0.03 -32.16 5.17
CA THR A 220 0.19 -32.51 6.57
C THR A 220 -0.27 -31.32 7.40
N PHE A 221 -1.57 -31.19 7.56
CA PHE A 221 -2.15 -30.45 8.68
C PHE A 221 -1.81 -31.23 9.96
N GLY A 222 -0.68 -30.94 10.54
CA GLY A 222 -0.25 -31.57 11.79
C GLY A 222 1.26 -31.66 11.88
N GLY A 223 1.94 -30.59 12.17
CA GLY A 223 3.35 -30.64 12.46
C GLY A 223 4.04 -29.28 12.28
N ARG A 224 4.58 -28.76 13.36
CA ARG A 224 5.43 -27.60 13.42
C ARG A 224 6.47 -27.63 12.28
N SER A 225 6.24 -26.86 11.26
CA SER A 225 7.29 -26.47 10.33
C SER A 225 7.21 -24.94 10.16
N THR A 226 8.21 -24.26 10.67
CA THR A 226 8.51 -22.90 10.29
C THR A 226 8.67 -22.84 8.78
N PRO A 227 7.94 -22.00 8.04
CA PRO A 227 8.13 -21.87 6.60
C PRO A 227 9.58 -21.46 6.32
N SER A 228 10.32 -22.28 5.59
CA SER A 228 11.63 -21.89 5.07
C SER A 228 11.42 -20.90 3.94
N LEU A 229 11.37 -19.63 4.29
CA LEU A 229 11.33 -18.53 3.32
C LEU A 229 12.61 -18.55 2.49
N ARG A 230 12.49 -18.91 1.22
CA ARG A 230 13.60 -18.84 0.25
C ARG A 230 14.09 -17.40 0.10
N PRO A 231 15.34 -17.15 -0.31
CA PRO A 231 16.01 -15.83 -0.24
C PRO A 231 15.31 -14.66 -0.92
N ALA A 232 14.44 -14.92 -1.89
CA ALA A 232 13.71 -13.86 -2.59
C ALA A 232 12.66 -13.16 -1.71
N CYS A 233 12.05 -13.87 -0.73
CA CYS A 233 11.12 -13.26 0.23
C CYS A 233 11.81 -12.56 1.40
N ARG A 234 13.13 -12.76 1.63
CA ARG A 234 13.83 -12.12 2.76
C ARG A 234 13.88 -10.60 2.66
N ALA A 235 13.78 -10.04 1.47
CA ALA A 235 13.81 -8.58 1.31
C ALA A 235 12.50 -7.91 1.76
N ALA A 236 11.35 -8.53 1.49
CA ALA A 236 10.04 -8.02 1.92
C ALA A 236 9.84 -8.21 3.43
N CYS A 237 10.27 -9.35 4.00
CA CYS A 237 10.16 -9.62 5.43
C CYS A 237 11.09 -8.76 6.31
N ARG A 238 12.16 -8.20 5.76
CA ARG A 238 13.05 -7.32 6.53
C ARG A 238 12.41 -5.99 6.90
N TRP A 239 11.40 -5.56 6.13
CA TRP A 239 10.66 -4.34 6.41
C TRP A 239 9.66 -4.49 7.57
N MET A 240 9.07 -5.69 7.73
CA MET A 240 8.17 -5.98 8.86
C MET A 240 8.87 -5.99 10.24
N ARG A 241 10.21 -6.08 10.29
CA ARG A 241 10.96 -6.04 11.56
C ARG A 241 11.24 -4.62 12.09
N ARG A 242 10.85 -3.58 11.36
CA ARG A 242 10.99 -2.17 11.79
C ARG A 242 9.68 -1.54 12.26
N ALA A 243 8.57 -2.29 12.28
CA ALA A 243 7.36 -1.82 12.93
C ALA A 243 7.59 -1.75 14.45
N PRO A 244 7.10 -0.71 15.13
CA PRO A 244 7.23 -0.59 16.60
C PRO A 244 6.60 -1.81 17.26
N ARG A 245 7.28 -2.36 18.27
CA ARG A 245 6.78 -3.49 19.06
C ARG A 245 5.68 -2.99 19.98
N ALA A 246 4.44 -3.40 19.73
CA ALA A 246 3.38 -3.28 20.72
C ALA A 246 3.63 -4.30 21.84
N ALA A 247 3.85 -3.83 23.08
CA ALA A 247 4.01 -4.67 24.24
C ALA A 247 2.69 -4.75 25.02
N ARG A 248 2.29 -5.95 25.40
CA ARG A 248 1.11 -6.18 26.26
C ARG A 248 1.40 -5.75 27.70
N ARG A 249 0.50 -5.00 28.31
CA ARG A 249 0.47 -4.85 29.78
C ARG A 249 0.11 -6.19 30.44
N PRO A 250 0.78 -6.61 31.51
CA PRO A 250 0.32 -7.76 32.29
C PRO A 250 -1.05 -7.44 32.92
N PRO A 251 -1.97 -8.44 33.02
CA PRO A 251 -3.25 -8.22 33.67
C PRO A 251 -3.04 -7.75 35.12
N ARG A 252 -3.77 -6.69 35.51
CA ARG A 252 -3.83 -6.26 36.90
C ARG A 252 -4.42 -7.41 37.73
N ALA A 253 -3.76 -7.75 38.83
CA ALA A 253 -4.30 -8.66 39.81
C ALA A 253 -5.61 -8.08 40.38
N PRO A 254 -6.63 -8.92 40.59
CA PRO A 254 -7.86 -8.46 41.26
C PRO A 254 -7.54 -8.00 42.68
N ALA A 255 -8.20 -6.92 43.08
CA ALA A 255 -8.15 -6.37 44.44
C ALA A 255 -8.87 -7.25 45.45
#